data_37fc579a2030b6c68ce77910403be254
#
_entry.id   37fc579a2030b6c68ce77910403be254
#
_cell.length_a   1.000
_cell.length_b   1.000
_cell.length_c   1.000
_cell.angle_alpha   90.00
_cell.angle_beta   90.00
_cell.angle_gamma   90.00
#
_symmetry.space_group_name_H-M   'P 1'
#
loop_
_entity.id
_entity.type
_entity.pdbx_description
1 polymer ?
#
loop_
_entity_poly.entity_id
_entity_poly.type
_entity_poly.pdbx_seq_one_letter_code
_entity_poly.pdbx_strand_id
1 'polypeptide(L)'
;MEQLHFVTKAVPCGEYDVEVQFDTGKTGVFNCEYLTADPYWSCLKDRRFFNTARAEYGTIVWDNNIDVSPESVWERSHSMVKGG
;
A
#
# COMPACT_ATOMS: atom_id res chain seq x y z
N MET A 1 4.02 -15.39 -18.52
CA MET A 1 4.03 -15.33 -17.50
C MET A 1 3.97 -14.09 -16.88
N GLU A 2 3.30 -13.78 -16.13
CA GLU A 2 3.24 -12.67 -15.55
C GLU A 2 4.17 -12.39 -14.60
N GLN A 3 4.70 -11.33 -14.51
CA GLN A 3 5.56 -10.95 -13.60
C GLN A 3 4.87 -10.44 -12.42
N LEU A 4 5.09 -10.88 -11.27
CA LEU A 4 4.59 -10.35 -10.05
C LEU A 4 5.43 -9.17 -9.63
N HIS A 5 4.79 -8.16 -9.11
CA HIS A 5 5.48 -6.98 -8.64
C HIS A 5 5.39 -6.95 -7.12
N PHE A 6 6.53 -7.06 -6.46
CA PHE A 6 6.54 -7.10 -5.01
C PHE A 6 6.95 -5.76 -4.43
N VAL A 7 6.31 -5.40 -3.34
CA VAL A 7 6.61 -4.17 -2.62
C VAL A 7 7.84 -4.44 -1.76
N THR A 8 8.88 -3.63 -1.94
CA THR A 8 10.10 -3.81 -1.17
C THR A 8 10.24 -2.73 -0.10
N LYS A 9 9.46 -1.65 -0.17
CA LYS A 9 9.52 -0.62 0.83
C LYS A 9 8.16 0.04 0.92
N ALA A 10 7.70 0.36 2.09
CA ALA A 10 6.42 1.01 2.29
C ALA A 10 6.52 1.95 3.46
N VAL A 11 6.18 3.23 3.26
CA VAL A 11 6.28 4.25 4.28
C VAL A 11 5.00 5.09 4.28
N PRO A 12 4.26 5.14 5.37
CA PRO A 12 3.08 6.00 5.43
C PRO A 12 3.51 7.44 5.25
N CYS A 13 2.84 8.17 4.39
CA CYS A 13 3.27 9.53 4.11
C CYS A 13 2.15 10.55 4.06
N GLY A 14 0.93 10.18 4.23
CA GLY A 14 -0.19 11.13 4.22
C GLY A 14 -1.31 10.57 5.01
N GLU A 15 -2.50 11.15 4.85
CA GLU A 15 -3.61 10.69 5.65
C GLU A 15 -3.93 9.24 5.37
N TYR A 16 -3.97 8.85 4.12
CA TYR A 16 -4.19 7.46 3.75
C TYR A 16 -3.18 7.05 2.68
N ASP A 17 -2.10 7.78 2.54
CA ASP A 17 -1.11 7.49 1.50
C ASP A 17 0.06 6.70 2.04
N VAL A 18 0.50 5.73 1.28
CA VAL A 18 1.70 4.96 1.60
C VAL A 18 2.61 5.04 0.40
N GLU A 19 3.81 5.55 0.61
CA GLU A 19 4.78 5.60 -0.47
C GLU A 19 5.37 4.22 -0.59
N VAL A 20 5.39 3.66 -1.78
CA VAL A 20 5.86 2.29 -1.99
C VAL A 20 6.96 2.23 -3.02
N GLN A 21 7.82 1.26 -2.88
CA GLN A 21 8.83 0.98 -3.87
C GLN A 21 8.68 -0.49 -4.22
N PHE A 22 8.81 -0.80 -5.50
CA PHE A 22 8.65 -2.16 -5.98
C PHE A 22 10.00 -2.78 -6.34
N ASP A 23 10.03 -4.07 -6.49
CA ASP A 23 11.24 -4.79 -6.83
C ASP A 23 11.79 -4.38 -8.18
N THR A 24 10.99 -3.74 -9.01
CA THR A 24 11.45 -3.25 -10.30
C THR A 24 12.18 -1.93 -10.16
N GLY A 25 12.17 -1.34 -8.96
CA GLY A 25 12.75 -0.02 -8.74
C GLY A 25 11.76 1.11 -8.91
N LYS A 26 10.56 0.82 -9.37
CA LYS A 26 9.59 1.86 -9.51
C LYS A 26 9.02 2.25 -8.18
N THR A 27 8.63 3.52 -8.05
CA THR A 27 8.02 4.00 -6.81
C THR A 27 6.67 4.60 -7.15
N GLY A 28 5.83 4.73 -6.15
CA GLY A 28 4.52 5.32 -6.34
C GLY A 28 3.88 5.59 -5.00
N VAL A 29 2.68 6.11 -5.02
CA VAL A 29 1.94 6.38 -3.80
C VAL A 29 0.62 5.60 -3.88
N PHE A 30 0.41 4.76 -2.88
CA PHE A 30 -0.79 3.94 -2.82
C PHE A 30 -1.74 4.58 -1.82
N ASN A 31 -2.91 4.99 -2.27
CA ASN A 31 -3.89 5.62 -1.39
C ASN A 31 -4.85 4.58 -0.87
N CYS A 32 -4.94 4.45 0.45
CA CYS A 32 -5.73 3.41 1.08
C CYS A 32 -7.14 3.86 1.43
N GLU A 33 -7.51 5.09 1.14
CA GLU A 33 -8.79 5.58 1.59
C GLU A 33 -9.95 4.73 1.11
N TYR A 34 -9.88 4.22 -0.09
CA TYR A 34 -10.98 3.42 -0.63
C TYR A 34 -11.23 2.18 0.20
N LEU A 35 -10.21 1.67 0.88
CA LEU A 35 -10.38 0.48 1.68
C LEU A 35 -11.26 0.75 2.90
N THR A 36 -11.25 1.98 3.40
CA THR A 36 -11.96 2.27 4.63
C THR A 36 -13.47 2.25 4.48
N ALA A 37 -13.96 2.12 3.25
CA ALA A 37 -15.40 1.96 3.05
C ALA A 37 -15.85 0.58 3.55
N ASP A 38 -14.92 -0.36 3.70
CA ASP A 38 -15.23 -1.68 4.19
C ASP A 38 -14.94 -1.73 5.68
N PRO A 39 -15.85 -2.19 6.53
CA PRO A 39 -15.61 -2.24 7.96
C PRO A 39 -14.35 -3.02 8.33
N TYR A 40 -13.99 -4.02 7.55
CA TYR A 40 -12.79 -4.80 7.82
C TYR A 40 -11.56 -3.89 7.86
N TRP A 41 -11.56 -2.82 7.06
CA TRP A 41 -10.42 -1.94 6.96
C TRP A 41 -10.57 -0.66 7.77
N SER A 42 -11.60 -0.58 8.61
CA SER A 42 -11.85 0.64 9.38
C SER A 42 -10.70 0.97 10.32
N CYS A 43 -9.87 -0.02 10.67
CA CYS A 43 -8.73 0.24 11.53
C CYS A 43 -7.75 1.23 10.91
N LEU A 44 -7.76 1.38 9.60
CA LEU A 44 -6.86 2.32 8.95
C LEU A 44 -7.21 3.77 9.29
N LYS A 45 -8.37 4.02 9.85
CA LYS A 45 -8.74 5.36 10.23
C LYS A 45 -7.99 5.80 11.48
N ASP A 46 -7.41 4.85 12.21
CA ASP A 46 -6.64 5.17 13.39
C ASP A 46 -5.23 5.50 12.92
N ARG A 47 -4.80 6.75 13.15
CA ARG A 47 -3.50 7.19 12.67
C ARG A 47 -2.34 6.35 13.20
N ARG A 48 -2.37 5.99 14.48
CA ARG A 48 -1.31 5.21 14.99
C ARG A 48 -1.24 3.88 14.34
N PHE A 49 -2.40 3.23 14.07
CA PHE A 49 -2.40 1.93 13.43
C PHE A 49 -1.95 2.08 11.99
N PHE A 50 -2.41 3.10 11.29
CA PHE A 50 -2.03 3.29 9.89
C PHE A 50 -0.52 3.45 9.77
N ASN A 51 0.09 4.10 10.72
CA ASN A 51 1.52 4.34 10.66
C ASN A 51 2.37 3.09 10.89
N THR A 52 1.76 1.96 11.19
CA THR A 52 2.50 0.71 11.33
C THR A 52 2.72 0.02 9.99
N ALA A 53 2.24 0.61 8.90
CA ALA A 53 2.40 0.01 7.57
C ALA A 53 3.86 -0.24 7.26
N ARG A 54 4.14 -1.41 6.71
CA ARG A 54 5.50 -1.73 6.33
C ARG A 54 5.47 -2.76 5.20
N ALA A 55 6.59 -2.96 4.56
CA ALA A 55 6.67 -3.91 3.47
C ALA A 55 7.07 -5.27 4.02
N GLU A 56 6.20 -6.25 3.90
CA GLU A 56 6.50 -7.61 4.28
C GLU A 56 5.80 -8.54 3.33
N TYR A 57 6.34 -9.66 3.09
CA TYR A 57 5.74 -10.67 2.22
C TYR A 57 5.41 -10.12 0.83
N GLY A 58 6.16 -9.12 0.39
CA GLY A 58 5.98 -8.56 -0.94
C GLY A 58 4.81 -7.61 -1.07
N THR A 59 4.22 -7.19 0.04
CA THR A 59 3.10 -6.27 -0.01
C THR A 59 3.14 -5.34 1.20
N ILE A 60 2.08 -4.60 1.46
CA ILE A 60 2.00 -3.72 2.61
C ILE A 60 1.25 -4.46 3.71
N VAL A 61 1.82 -4.49 4.89
CA VAL A 61 1.25 -5.19 6.04
C VAL A 61 1.17 -4.22 7.21
N TRP A 62 0.10 -4.30 7.98
CA TRP A 62 -0.08 -3.49 9.18
C TRP A 62 0.02 -4.39 10.42
N ASP A 63 0.05 -3.76 11.58
CA ASP A 63 0.35 -4.45 12.83
C ASP A 63 -0.54 -5.63 13.18
N ASN A 64 -1.79 -5.64 12.79
CA ASN A 64 -2.64 -6.76 13.14
C ASN A 64 -2.59 -7.84 12.07
N ASN A 65 -1.55 -7.82 11.26
CA ASN A 65 -1.34 -8.80 10.21
C ASN A 65 -2.31 -8.74 9.06
N ILE A 66 -3.00 -7.63 8.89
CA ILE A 66 -3.81 -7.50 7.70
C ILE A 66 -2.90 -6.98 6.60
N ASP A 67 -3.17 -7.40 5.40
CA ASP A 67 -2.36 -6.99 4.28
C ASP A 67 -3.24 -6.74 3.07
N VAL A 68 -2.71 -6.03 2.10
CA VAL A 68 -3.43 -5.75 0.88
C VAL A 68 -2.72 -6.51 -0.23
N SER A 69 -3.47 -6.87 -1.24
CA SER A 69 -2.90 -7.63 -2.36
C SER A 69 -1.82 -6.84 -3.07
N PRO A 70 -0.67 -7.44 -3.38
CA PRO A 70 0.37 -6.71 -4.11
C PRO A 70 -0.11 -6.24 -5.47
N GLU A 71 -1.01 -6.96 -6.09
CA GLU A 71 -1.55 -6.54 -7.34
C GLU A 71 -2.33 -5.26 -7.20
N SER A 72 -3.11 -5.13 -6.14
CA SER A 72 -3.88 -3.92 -5.90
C SER A 72 -2.94 -2.74 -5.68
N VAL A 73 -1.87 -2.96 -4.94
CA VAL A 73 -0.91 -1.90 -4.69
C VAL A 73 -0.29 -1.46 -6.01
N TRP A 74 0.11 -2.41 -6.83
CA TRP A 74 0.73 -2.10 -8.10
C TRP A 74 -0.21 -1.32 -9.00
N GLU A 75 -1.41 -1.82 -9.15
CA GLU A 75 -2.35 -1.18 -10.04
C GLU A 75 -2.74 0.19 -9.61
N ARG A 76 -3.00 0.38 -8.33
CA ARG A 76 -3.46 1.66 -7.88
C ARG A 76 -2.33 2.68 -7.79
N SER A 77 -1.17 2.27 -7.31
CA SER A 77 -0.08 3.22 -7.24
C SER A 77 0.47 3.54 -8.62
N HIS A 78 0.42 2.57 -9.52
CA HIS A 78 0.88 2.79 -10.85
C HIS A 78 0.00 3.85 -11.53
N SER A 79 -1.28 3.80 -11.36
CA SER A 79 -2.11 4.77 -12.00
C SER A 79 -1.93 6.14 -11.40
N MET A 80 -1.49 6.25 -10.17
CA MET A 80 -1.28 7.54 -9.61
C MET A 80 -0.05 8.19 -10.12
N VAL A 81 0.89 7.38 -10.52
CA VAL A 81 2.12 7.95 -10.95
C VAL A 81 1.99 8.63 -12.21
N LYS A 82 1.06 8.40 -13.02
CA LYS A 82 0.98 8.91 -14.16
C LYS A 82 1.21 10.23 -14.23
N GLY A 83 1.20 10.77 -13.70
CA GLY A 83 1.68 11.93 -13.81
C GLY A 83 1.28 12.65 -14.85
N GLY A 84 1.18 12.71 -15.26
CA GLY A 84 0.99 13.44 -16.22
C GLY A 84 1.14 13.88 -16.45
#